data_3ebb4572b01ba242ea21b048eaec9d44
#
_entry.id   3ebb4572b01ba242ea21b048eaec9d44
#
_cell.length_a   1.000
_cell.length_b   1.000
_cell.length_c   1.000
_cell.angle_alpha   90.00
_cell.angle_beta   90.00
_cell.angle_gamma   90.00
#
_symmetry.space_group_name_H-M   'P 1'
#
loop_
_entity.id
_entity.type
_entity.pdbx_description
1 polymer ?
#
loop_
_entity_poly.entity_id
_entity_poly.type
_entity_poly.pdbx_seq_one_letter_code
_entity_poly.pdbx_strand_id
1 'polypeptide(L)'
;MTYLPNDKTATTGRYQVLLYDNNFGAAKSYPKFDWGQLGAAVVTDYSKGTHSFGRIFTVDETARTYELVDQIAVPFSGYVSSAQRVGDSNSMLVASGQAKTFTEYDRYGLAITTYEMEVE
;
A
#
# COMPACT_ATOMS: atom_id res chain seq x y z
N MET A 1 -7.51 -0.83 4.41
CA MET A 1 -8.20 -0.77 3.10
C MET A 1 -9.26 0.32 3.17
N THR A 2 -9.30 1.17 2.17
CA THR A 2 -10.23 2.31 2.11
C THR A 2 -10.87 2.37 0.73
N TYR A 3 -12.17 2.58 0.66
CA TYR A 3 -12.85 2.93 -0.59
C TYR A 3 -12.39 4.29 -1.07
N LEU A 4 -12.21 4.44 -2.37
CA LEU A 4 -11.88 5.74 -2.94
C LEU A 4 -13.16 6.57 -3.09
N PRO A 5 -13.31 7.67 -2.33
CA PRO A 5 -14.57 8.43 -2.27
C PRO A 5 -14.92 9.11 -3.59
N ASN A 6 -13.94 9.32 -4.47
CA ASN A 6 -14.10 10.02 -5.74
C ASN A 6 -13.93 9.10 -6.94
N ASP A 7 -14.14 7.81 -6.76
CA ASP A 7 -14.18 6.88 -7.89
C ASP A 7 -15.41 7.12 -8.75
N LYS A 8 -15.21 7.91 -9.81
CA LYS A 8 -16.26 8.22 -10.80
C LYS A 8 -16.68 7.02 -11.63
N THR A 9 -15.94 5.92 -11.52
CA THR A 9 -16.24 4.66 -12.22
C THR A 9 -17.01 3.69 -11.34
N ALA A 10 -17.20 4.01 -10.06
CA ALA A 10 -17.88 3.14 -9.13
C ALA A 10 -19.35 2.93 -9.53
N THR A 11 -19.74 1.67 -9.55
CA THR A 11 -21.12 1.22 -9.73
C THR A 11 -21.44 0.20 -8.66
N THR A 12 -22.71 -0.21 -8.57
CA THR A 12 -23.08 -1.32 -7.67
C THR A 12 -22.28 -2.57 -8.03
N GLY A 13 -21.47 -3.04 -7.10
CA GLY A 13 -20.63 -4.22 -7.26
C GLY A 13 -19.31 -3.99 -8.00
N ARG A 14 -19.01 -2.76 -8.44
CA ARG A 14 -17.71 -2.42 -9.04
C ARG A 14 -17.21 -1.07 -8.51
N TYR A 15 -16.01 -1.08 -7.92
CA TYR A 15 -15.45 0.08 -7.22
C TYR A 15 -13.93 -0.04 -7.09
N GLN A 16 -13.28 1.04 -6.68
CA GLN A 16 -11.86 1.04 -6.36
C GLN A 16 -11.62 1.04 -4.86
N VAL A 17 -10.56 0.34 -4.48
CA VAL A 17 -10.06 0.32 -3.10
C VAL A 17 -8.59 0.69 -3.09
N LEU A 18 -8.21 1.43 -2.06
CA LEU A 18 -6.82 1.73 -1.73
C LEU A 18 -6.41 0.91 -0.52
N LEU A 19 -5.28 0.25 -0.62
CA LEU A 19 -4.70 -0.47 0.50
C LEU A 19 -3.19 -0.19 0.63
N TYR A 20 -2.71 -0.32 1.85
CA TYR A 20 -1.29 -0.41 2.13
C TYR A 20 -0.88 -1.89 2.05
N ASP A 21 0.09 -2.19 1.21
CA ASP A 21 0.69 -3.51 1.10
C ASP A 21 2.05 -3.49 1.79
N ASN A 22 2.13 -4.18 2.92
CA ASN A 22 3.36 -4.28 3.71
C ASN A 22 4.47 -4.99 2.93
N ASN A 23 4.12 -5.76 1.90
CA ASN A 23 5.05 -6.61 1.17
C ASN A 23 5.83 -7.56 2.10
N PHE A 24 5.12 -8.15 3.05
CA PHE A 24 5.67 -8.95 4.13
C PHE A 24 5.29 -10.42 3.95
N GLY A 25 6.26 -11.30 3.86
CA GLY A 25 6.02 -12.72 3.62
C GLY A 25 5.24 -13.40 4.76
N ALA A 26 4.14 -14.07 4.43
CA ALA A 26 3.33 -14.82 5.39
C ALA A 26 3.89 -16.23 5.65
N ALA A 27 5.12 -16.29 6.15
CA ALA A 27 5.88 -17.55 6.33
C ALA A 27 5.15 -18.60 7.17
N LYS A 28 4.29 -18.19 8.10
CA LYS A 28 3.50 -19.12 8.93
C LYS A 28 2.37 -19.79 8.16
N SER A 29 1.75 -19.07 7.23
CA SER A 29 0.64 -19.58 6.42
C SER A 29 1.10 -20.52 5.31
N TYR A 30 2.27 -20.21 4.73
CA TYR A 30 2.87 -20.99 3.64
C TYR A 30 4.36 -21.20 3.90
N PRO A 31 4.75 -22.05 4.86
CA PRO A 31 6.14 -22.13 5.33
C PRO A 31 7.12 -22.69 4.29
N LYS A 32 6.62 -23.35 3.24
CA LYS A 32 7.46 -23.92 2.18
C LYS A 32 7.55 -23.02 0.94
N PHE A 33 6.80 -21.93 0.92
CA PHE A 33 6.82 -21.00 -0.20
C PHE A 33 7.99 -20.01 -0.04
N ASP A 34 8.75 -19.83 -1.08
CA ASP A 34 9.82 -18.83 -1.11
C ASP A 34 9.24 -17.45 -1.44
N TRP A 35 8.93 -16.68 -0.40
CA TRP A 35 8.37 -15.33 -0.49
C TRP A 35 9.35 -14.34 -1.15
N GLY A 36 10.65 -14.64 -1.14
CA GLY A 36 11.65 -13.82 -1.81
C GLY A 36 11.45 -13.73 -3.32
N GLN A 37 10.84 -14.75 -3.94
CA GLN A 37 10.52 -14.73 -5.37
C GLN A 37 9.50 -13.65 -5.76
N LEU A 38 8.67 -13.22 -4.81
CA LEU A 38 7.70 -12.15 -5.01
C LEU A 38 8.23 -10.78 -4.56
N GLY A 39 9.50 -10.68 -4.21
CA GLY A 39 10.06 -9.46 -3.63
C GLY A 39 9.54 -9.17 -2.22
N ALA A 40 8.87 -10.12 -1.58
CA ALA A 40 8.39 -9.96 -0.22
C ALA A 40 9.53 -10.09 0.79
N ALA A 41 9.52 -9.26 1.83
CA ALA A 41 10.43 -9.44 2.95
C ALA A 41 10.02 -10.64 3.79
N VAL A 42 11.00 -11.40 4.28
CA VAL A 42 10.76 -12.38 5.34
C VAL A 42 10.85 -11.71 6.71
N VAL A 43 10.21 -12.31 7.72
CA VAL A 43 10.02 -11.71 9.07
C VAL A 43 11.31 -11.20 9.73
N THR A 44 12.46 -11.76 9.37
CA THR A 44 13.76 -11.42 9.94
C THR A 44 14.65 -10.64 8.99
N ASP A 45 14.23 -10.49 7.75
CA ASP A 45 15.03 -9.85 6.72
C ASP A 45 14.38 -8.52 6.30
N TYR A 46 14.70 -7.47 7.02
CA TYR A 46 14.35 -6.08 6.63
C TYR A 46 15.29 -5.57 5.52
N SER A 47 15.79 -6.49 4.71
CA SER A 47 16.91 -6.23 3.87
C SER A 47 16.61 -5.38 2.65
N LYS A 48 17.40 -4.36 2.55
CA LYS A 48 18.08 -3.87 1.34
C LYS A 48 17.20 -3.79 0.09
N GLY A 49 16.54 -2.65 -0.07
CA GLY A 49 15.84 -2.31 -1.28
C GLY A 49 14.42 -2.87 -1.39
N THR A 50 13.92 -3.51 -0.33
CA THR A 50 12.52 -3.91 -0.24
C THR A 50 11.66 -2.68 0.04
N HIS A 51 10.56 -2.57 -0.70
CA HIS A 51 9.56 -1.52 -0.51
C HIS A 51 8.24 -2.11 -0.03
N SER A 52 7.48 -1.31 0.70
CA SER A 52 6.04 -1.47 0.83
C SER A 52 5.36 -0.67 -0.27
N PHE A 53 4.05 -0.80 -0.41
CA PHE A 53 3.32 -0.16 -1.50
C PHE A 53 1.99 0.43 -1.03
N GLY A 54 1.62 1.58 -1.59
CA GLY A 54 0.25 2.01 -1.67
C GLY A 54 -0.32 1.49 -2.99
N ARG A 55 -1.37 0.66 -2.95
CA ARG A 55 -1.95 0.01 -4.13
C ARG A 55 -3.42 0.33 -4.29
N ILE A 56 -3.82 0.60 -5.52
CA ILE A 56 -5.21 0.82 -5.91
C ILE A 56 -5.66 -0.34 -6.79
N PHE A 57 -6.74 -0.98 -6.38
CA PHE A 57 -7.37 -2.05 -7.13
C PHE A 57 -8.78 -1.66 -7.54
N THR A 58 -9.18 -2.04 -8.74
CA THR A 58 -10.58 -2.14 -9.12
C THR A 58 -11.09 -3.52 -8.73
N VAL A 59 -12.20 -3.57 -8.01
CA VAL A 59 -12.88 -4.80 -7.61
C VAL A 59 -14.18 -4.91 -8.38
N ASP A 60 -14.45 -6.08 -8.94
CA ASP A 60 -15.72 -6.43 -9.57
C ASP A 60 -16.31 -7.65 -8.85
N GLU A 61 -17.33 -7.40 -8.02
CA GLU A 61 -17.97 -8.45 -7.22
C GLU A 61 -18.81 -9.40 -8.09
N THR A 62 -19.36 -8.91 -9.18
CA THR A 62 -20.17 -9.71 -10.09
C THR A 62 -19.31 -10.70 -10.86
N ALA A 63 -18.22 -10.23 -11.44
CA ALA A 63 -17.24 -11.08 -12.14
C ALA A 63 -16.34 -11.84 -11.17
N ARG A 64 -16.30 -11.45 -9.88
CA ARG A 64 -15.38 -11.97 -8.85
C ARG A 64 -13.91 -11.81 -9.25
N THR A 65 -13.58 -10.63 -9.77
CA THR A 65 -12.24 -10.29 -10.23
C THR A 65 -11.73 -9.03 -9.54
N TYR A 66 -10.42 -8.86 -9.54
CA TYR A 66 -9.77 -7.63 -9.14
C TYR A 66 -8.61 -7.34 -10.08
N GLU A 67 -8.30 -6.06 -10.25
CA GLU A 67 -7.23 -5.59 -11.10
C GLU A 67 -6.42 -4.51 -10.39
N LEU A 68 -5.10 -4.64 -10.38
CA LEU A 68 -4.21 -3.59 -9.92
C LEU A 68 -4.18 -2.49 -10.98
N VAL A 69 -4.64 -1.29 -10.62
CA VAL A 69 -4.71 -0.16 -11.55
C VAL A 69 -3.66 0.91 -11.30
N ASP A 70 -3.14 0.98 -10.07
CA ASP A 70 -2.08 1.91 -9.73
C ASP A 70 -1.33 1.47 -8.47
N GLN A 71 -0.05 1.84 -8.38
CA GLN A 71 0.76 1.62 -7.18
C GLN A 71 1.89 2.63 -7.06
N ILE A 72 2.23 2.94 -5.83
CA ILE A 72 3.44 3.68 -5.49
C ILE A 72 4.30 2.89 -4.52
N ALA A 73 5.62 2.87 -4.74
CA ALA A 73 6.58 2.32 -3.79
C ALA A 73 6.83 3.33 -2.67
N VAL A 74 6.80 2.84 -1.44
CA VAL A 74 7.04 3.64 -0.23
C VAL A 74 8.10 2.94 0.63
N PRO A 75 8.72 3.64 1.60
CA PRO A 75 9.66 3.00 2.50
C PRO A 75 9.08 1.75 3.15
N PHE A 76 9.87 0.71 3.25
CA PHE A 76 9.43 -0.55 3.82
C PHE A 76 8.92 -0.35 5.26
N SER A 77 7.72 -0.84 5.51
CA SER A 77 7.13 -0.91 6.83
C SER A 77 6.25 -2.15 6.93
N GLY A 78 6.74 -3.16 7.63
CA GLY A 78 6.09 -4.45 7.74
C GLY A 78 4.84 -4.45 8.63
N TYR A 79 4.61 -3.40 9.40
CA TYR A 79 3.49 -3.28 10.34
C TYR A 79 3.16 -1.83 10.67
N VAL A 80 1.97 -1.62 11.23
CA VAL A 80 1.46 -0.32 11.70
C VAL A 80 1.53 0.76 10.62
N SER A 81 0.91 0.48 9.49
CA SER A 81 0.97 1.36 8.32
C SER A 81 -0.39 1.49 7.67
N SER A 82 -0.58 2.60 6.97
CA SER A 82 -1.82 2.88 6.25
C SER A 82 -1.58 3.77 5.04
N ALA A 83 -2.51 3.71 4.09
CA ALA A 83 -2.55 4.61 2.95
C ALA A 83 -3.97 5.14 2.77
N GLN A 84 -4.09 6.42 2.47
CA GLN A 84 -5.38 7.06 2.21
C GLN A 84 -5.25 8.16 1.16
N ARG A 85 -6.33 8.41 0.44
CA ARG A 85 -6.41 9.52 -0.50
C ARG A 85 -6.58 10.85 0.24
N VAL A 86 -5.93 11.89 -0.25
CA VAL A 86 -6.04 13.23 0.33
C VAL A 86 -7.12 14.01 -0.41
N GLY A 87 -8.30 14.11 0.21
CA GLY A 87 -9.44 14.85 -0.34
C GLY A 87 -9.80 14.42 -1.76
N ASP A 88 -10.03 15.40 -2.63
CA ASP A 88 -10.32 15.19 -4.06
C ASP A 88 -9.06 15.15 -4.93
N SER A 89 -7.89 15.29 -4.33
CA SER A 89 -6.62 15.23 -5.04
C SER A 89 -6.27 13.80 -5.46
N ASN A 90 -5.35 13.67 -6.41
CA ASN A 90 -4.76 12.38 -6.76
C ASN A 90 -3.56 12.03 -5.87
N SER A 91 -3.32 12.78 -4.81
CA SER A 91 -2.26 12.48 -3.88
C SER A 91 -2.68 11.43 -2.85
N MET A 92 -1.70 10.74 -2.32
CA MET A 92 -1.85 9.66 -1.36
C MET A 92 -1.02 9.98 -0.12
N LEU A 93 -1.66 10.01 1.04
CA LEU A 93 -0.97 10.11 2.33
C LEU A 93 -0.66 8.70 2.83
N VAL A 94 0.60 8.44 3.09
CA VAL A 94 1.08 7.15 3.58
C VAL A 94 1.72 7.32 4.95
N ALA A 95 1.18 6.60 5.92
CA ALA A 95 1.80 6.43 7.23
C ALA A 95 2.62 5.14 7.23
N SER A 96 3.91 5.24 7.47
CA SER A 96 4.84 4.13 7.54
C SER A 96 5.34 4.00 8.98
N GLY A 97 4.64 3.20 9.79
CA GLY A 97 4.87 3.15 11.23
C GLY A 97 6.27 2.70 11.62
N GLN A 98 6.81 1.68 10.97
CA GLN A 98 8.17 1.22 11.22
C GLN A 98 9.23 2.23 10.80
N ALA A 99 8.98 2.95 9.70
CA ALA A 99 9.85 4.02 9.23
C ALA A 99 9.62 5.34 9.99
N LYS A 100 8.58 5.43 10.84
CA LYS A 100 8.20 6.61 11.62
C LYS A 100 7.97 7.86 10.76
N THR A 101 7.33 7.67 9.61
CA THR A 101 7.09 8.76 8.66
C THR A 101 5.62 8.85 8.26
N PHE A 102 5.18 10.08 7.97
CA PHE A 102 4.00 10.38 7.17
C PHE A 102 4.45 11.10 5.92
N THR A 103 4.08 10.60 4.77
CA THR A 103 4.48 11.22 3.49
C THR A 103 3.27 11.35 2.59
N GLU A 104 3.10 12.55 2.03
CA GLU A 104 2.19 12.79 0.93
C GLU A 104 2.95 12.57 -0.38
N TYR A 105 2.41 11.69 -1.21
CA TYR A 105 2.93 11.39 -2.56
C TYR A 105 1.97 11.93 -3.61
N ASP A 106 2.52 12.43 -4.72
CA ASP A 106 1.71 12.74 -5.87
C ASP A 106 1.26 11.47 -6.62
N ARG A 107 0.47 11.67 -7.68
CA ARG A 107 -0.02 10.56 -8.52
C ARG A 107 1.09 9.73 -9.18
N TYR A 108 2.29 10.25 -9.27
CA TYR A 108 3.45 9.58 -9.88
C TYR A 108 4.36 8.90 -8.85
N GLY A 109 4.00 8.97 -7.57
CA GLY A 109 4.79 8.40 -6.49
C GLY A 109 5.95 9.28 -6.02
N LEU A 110 5.98 10.56 -6.37
CA LEU A 110 6.95 11.52 -5.88
C LEU A 110 6.49 12.12 -4.56
N ALA A 111 7.38 12.14 -3.57
CA ALA A 111 7.09 12.72 -2.27
C ALA A 111 6.91 14.24 -2.39
N ILE A 112 5.74 14.73 -1.97
CA ILE A 112 5.45 16.17 -1.88
C ILE A 112 5.95 16.72 -0.55
N THR A 113 5.58 16.05 0.55
CA THR A 113 5.94 16.44 1.91
C THR A 113 6.12 15.20 2.74
N THR A 114 7.20 15.15 3.52
CA THR A 114 7.46 14.09 4.49
C THR A 114 7.57 14.68 5.89
N TYR A 115 6.84 14.08 6.82
CA TYR A 115 6.91 14.36 8.25
C TYR A 115 7.53 13.17 8.96
N GLU A 116 8.56 13.43 9.75
CA GLU A 116 9.15 12.43 10.63
C GLU A 116 8.47 12.51 12.00
N MET A 117 8.16 11.35 12.57
CA MET A 117 7.62 11.28 13.92
C MET A 117 8.77 11.16 14.91
N GLU A 118 8.88 12.15 15.79
CA GLU A 118 9.74 12.02 16.97
C GLU A 118 9.05 11.08 17.96
N VAL A 119 9.73 10.03 18.35
CA VAL A 119 9.27 9.11 19.39
C VAL A 119 10.23 9.26 20.57
N GLU A 120 9.70 9.82 21.66
CA GLU A 120 10.42 9.86 22.92
C GLU A 120 10.54 8.46 23.56
#